data_b3db56dccf4b05306d1fa39435d0ab40
#
_entry.id   b3db56dccf4b05306d1fa39435d0ab40
#
_cell.length_a   1.000
_cell.length_b   1.000
_cell.length_c   1.000
_cell.angle_alpha   90.00
_cell.angle_beta   90.00
_cell.angle_gamma   90.00
#
_symmetry.space_group_name_H-M   'P 1'
#
loop_
_entity.id
_entity.type
_entity.pdbx_description
1 polymer ?
#
loop_
_entity_poly.entity_id
_entity_poly.type
_entity_poly.pdbx_seq_one_letter_code
_entity_poly.pdbx_strand_id
1 'polypeptide(L)'
;KDLLVSDNATALLNFSGIVALIGTVYALIKKYRGDSPSKIEKDGDNVIMYFDNRKEIVNNVVYQIYNNFEIRNNIYATVKPLEQDGIDEFSIIDDNQRIVTIDSGELSSFAPNNISTPLNENTQETILIIESLTFKEKNKWSFYDGNSSIKAIILDEYFLSKIDKGKRIAKGDWLKV
;
A
#
# COMPACT_ATOMS: atom_id res chain seq x y z
N LYS A 1 -1.81 10.51 -12.12
CA LYS A 1 -1.09 11.68 -12.68
C LYS A 1 -1.33 12.98 -11.90
N ASP A 2 -2.28 12.99 -10.97
CA ASP A 2 -2.74 14.19 -10.27
C ASP A 2 -2.26 14.33 -8.80
N LEU A 3 -1.32 13.51 -8.36
CA LEU A 3 -0.74 13.55 -7.00
C LEU A 3 0.32 14.65 -6.81
N LEU A 4 0.64 15.41 -7.85
CA LEU A 4 1.75 16.38 -7.85
C LEU A 4 1.35 17.84 -8.05
N VAL A 5 0.08 18.22 -7.91
CA VAL A 5 -0.40 19.58 -8.24
C VAL A 5 -1.16 20.26 -7.10
N SER A 6 -0.87 19.96 -5.83
CA SER A 6 -1.29 20.85 -4.73
C SER A 6 -0.12 21.74 -4.31
N ASP A 7 -0.41 22.96 -3.83
CA ASP A 7 0.61 23.91 -3.34
C ASP A 7 1.51 23.33 -2.25
N ASN A 8 1.02 22.30 -1.52
CA ASN A 8 1.81 21.49 -0.58
C ASN A 8 2.80 20.56 -1.29
N ALA A 9 2.55 20.14 -2.53
CA ALA A 9 3.50 19.35 -3.31
C ALA A 9 4.71 20.17 -3.74
N THR A 10 4.58 21.46 -3.90
CA THR A 10 5.71 22.35 -4.28
C THR A 10 6.75 22.43 -3.17
N ALA A 11 6.34 22.35 -1.90
CA ALA A 11 7.27 22.30 -0.77
C ALA A 11 7.99 20.93 -0.64
N LEU A 12 7.36 19.87 -1.13
CA LEU A 12 7.95 18.51 -1.18
C LEU A 12 8.87 18.30 -2.40
N LEU A 13 8.86 19.23 -3.37
CA LEU A 13 9.65 19.10 -4.59
C LEU A 13 11.09 19.59 -4.44
N ASN A 14 11.48 20.18 -3.32
CA ASN A 14 12.89 20.41 -3.04
C ASN A 14 13.50 19.09 -2.53
N PHE A 15 14.77 18.85 -2.89
CA PHE A 15 15.47 17.62 -2.57
C PHE A 15 15.46 17.30 -1.06
N SER A 16 15.68 18.30 -0.21
CA SER A 16 15.65 18.15 1.25
C SER A 16 14.28 17.74 1.78
N GLY A 17 13.19 18.22 1.17
CA GLY A 17 11.83 17.79 1.53
C GLY A 17 11.59 16.32 1.23
N ILE A 18 12.09 15.81 0.11
CA ILE A 18 12.01 14.39 -0.25
C ILE A 18 12.83 13.54 0.73
N VAL A 19 14.05 13.97 1.03
CA VAL A 19 14.92 13.24 1.98
C VAL A 19 14.32 13.20 3.38
N ALA A 20 13.73 14.30 3.85
CA ALA A 20 13.04 14.35 5.14
C ALA A 20 11.82 13.41 5.18
N LEU A 21 11.03 13.34 4.10
CA LEU A 21 9.90 12.45 3.97
C LEU A 21 10.35 10.98 4.04
N ILE A 22 11.38 10.62 3.27
CA ILE A 22 11.94 9.27 3.27
C ILE A 22 12.49 8.94 4.67
N GLY A 23 13.25 9.84 5.28
CA GLY A 23 13.78 9.69 6.63
C GLY A 23 12.69 9.43 7.66
N THR A 24 11.56 10.14 7.56
CA THR A 24 10.40 9.92 8.43
C THR A 24 9.83 8.50 8.27
N VAL A 25 9.71 7.99 7.03
CA VAL A 25 9.23 6.62 6.78
C VAL A 25 10.18 5.60 7.41
N TYR A 26 11.49 5.74 7.21
CA TYR A 26 12.48 4.83 7.81
C TYR A 26 12.44 4.87 9.34
N ALA A 27 12.34 6.07 9.93
CA ALA A 27 12.22 6.23 11.38
C ALA A 27 10.95 5.57 11.95
N LEU A 28 9.81 5.66 11.23
CA LEU A 28 8.58 4.98 11.61
C LEU A 28 8.73 3.45 11.53
N ILE A 29 9.33 2.94 10.46
CA ILE A 29 9.58 1.50 10.31
C ILE A 29 10.43 0.98 11.46
N LYS A 30 11.53 1.67 11.77
CA LYS A 30 12.41 1.35 12.90
C LYS A 30 11.64 1.38 14.22
N LYS A 31 10.89 2.47 14.49
CA LYS A 31 10.18 2.71 15.75
C LYS A 31 9.08 1.68 16.02
N TYR A 32 8.35 1.26 14.98
CA TYR A 32 7.22 0.35 15.07
C TYR A 32 7.52 -1.04 14.51
N ARG A 33 8.80 -1.35 14.26
CA ARG A 33 9.27 -2.66 13.77
C ARG A 33 8.53 -3.13 12.52
N GLY A 34 8.09 -2.16 11.71
CA GLY A 34 7.35 -2.46 10.50
C GLY A 34 5.89 -2.86 10.70
N ASP A 35 5.38 -2.83 11.92
CA ASP A 35 3.99 -3.20 12.22
C ASP A 35 3.00 -2.26 11.53
N SER A 36 1.82 -2.80 11.21
CA SER A 36 0.71 -1.99 10.71
C SER A 36 0.01 -1.27 11.86
N PRO A 37 -0.48 -0.02 11.64
CA PRO A 37 -1.30 0.64 12.65
C PRO A 37 -2.60 -0.14 12.89
N SER A 38 -3.01 -0.24 14.15
CA SER A 38 -4.26 -0.91 14.56
C SER A 38 -5.50 -0.08 14.18
N LYS A 39 -5.34 1.23 14.05
CA LYS A 39 -6.39 2.18 13.65
C LYS A 39 -5.77 3.37 12.95
N ILE A 40 -6.50 3.95 12.02
CA ILE A 40 -6.15 5.21 11.36
C ILE A 40 -7.33 6.19 11.43
N GLU A 41 -7.02 7.48 11.53
CA GLU A 41 -7.97 8.58 11.43
C GLU A 41 -7.41 9.63 10.47
N LYS A 42 -8.27 10.23 9.65
CA LYS A 42 -7.88 11.34 8.77
C LYS A 42 -8.11 12.65 9.50
N ASP A 43 -7.13 13.56 9.41
CA ASP A 43 -7.17 14.90 9.97
C ASP A 43 -6.59 15.90 8.94
N GLY A 44 -7.46 16.39 8.07
CA GLY A 44 -7.06 17.22 6.92
C GLY A 44 -6.06 16.49 6.02
N ASP A 45 -4.89 17.10 5.81
CA ASP A 45 -3.78 16.54 5.03
C ASP A 45 -2.95 15.52 5.82
N ASN A 46 -3.26 15.32 7.10
CA ASN A 46 -2.57 14.39 7.97
C ASN A 46 -3.37 13.12 8.21
N VAL A 47 -2.67 12.10 8.66
CA VAL A 47 -3.21 10.83 9.14
C VAL A 47 -2.69 10.58 10.53
N ILE A 48 -3.59 10.27 11.45
CA ILE A 48 -3.27 9.81 12.79
C ILE A 48 -3.22 8.29 12.75
N MET A 49 -2.04 7.73 12.97
CA MET A 49 -1.79 6.29 13.03
C MET A 49 -1.72 5.86 14.49
N TYR A 50 -2.47 4.85 14.87
CA TYR A 50 -2.47 4.29 16.23
C TYR A 50 -1.73 2.95 16.23
N PHE A 51 -0.77 2.82 17.15
CA PHE A 51 0.02 1.62 17.40
C PHE A 51 -0.10 1.28 18.90
N ASP A 52 -0.97 0.34 19.23
CA ASP A 52 -1.31 -0.01 20.61
C ASP A 52 -1.68 1.25 21.43
N ASN A 53 -0.83 1.64 22.40
CA ASN A 53 -1.03 2.80 23.26
C ASN A 53 -0.33 4.07 22.77
N ARG A 54 0.21 4.08 21.56
CA ARG A 54 0.93 5.21 20.97
C ARG A 54 0.24 5.68 19.71
N LYS A 55 0.36 6.97 19.42
CA LYS A 55 -0.12 7.56 18.18
C LYS A 55 0.96 8.40 17.51
N GLU A 56 0.92 8.40 16.18
CA GLU A 56 1.75 9.26 15.34
C GLU A 56 0.85 10.07 14.41
N ILE A 57 1.19 11.34 14.25
CA ILE A 57 0.54 12.21 13.27
C ILE A 57 1.54 12.42 12.15
N VAL A 58 1.19 11.99 10.96
CA VAL A 58 2.05 12.07 9.78
C VAL A 58 1.30 12.67 8.62
N ASN A 59 2.03 13.24 7.65
CA ASN A 59 1.42 13.62 6.39
C ASN A 59 0.86 12.39 5.66
N ASN A 60 -0.24 12.57 4.94
CA ASN A 60 -0.88 11.47 4.20
C ASN A 60 0.07 10.76 3.21
N VAL A 61 1.04 11.46 2.62
CA VAL A 61 2.04 10.85 1.72
C VAL A 61 2.94 9.88 2.49
N VAL A 62 3.40 10.26 3.70
CA VAL A 62 4.19 9.39 4.59
C VAL A 62 3.40 8.14 4.94
N TYR A 63 2.11 8.29 5.30
CA TYR A 63 1.23 7.16 5.58
C TYR A 63 1.09 6.22 4.38
N GLN A 64 0.85 6.76 3.18
CA GLN A 64 0.71 5.96 1.96
C GLN A 64 1.99 5.16 1.66
N ILE A 65 3.16 5.78 1.79
CA ILE A 65 4.45 5.10 1.61
C ILE A 65 4.64 4.01 2.66
N TYR A 66 4.40 4.33 3.94
CA TYR A 66 4.54 3.41 5.06
C TYR A 66 3.66 2.17 4.90
N ASN A 67 2.44 2.34 4.40
CA ASN A 67 1.45 1.27 4.26
C ASN A 67 1.46 0.58 2.89
N ASN A 68 2.37 0.94 1.98
CA ASN A 68 2.48 0.33 0.66
C ASN A 68 3.49 -0.82 0.68
N PHE A 69 2.99 -2.05 0.43
CA PHE A 69 3.79 -3.27 0.45
C PHE A 69 4.96 -3.24 -0.55
N GLU A 70 4.73 -2.78 -1.78
CA GLU A 70 5.75 -2.72 -2.82
C GLU A 70 6.87 -1.73 -2.45
N ILE A 71 6.48 -0.55 -1.96
CA ILE A 71 7.47 0.45 -1.51
C ILE A 71 8.24 -0.09 -0.30
N ARG A 72 7.59 -0.77 0.64
CA ARG A 72 8.26 -1.40 1.80
C ARG A 72 9.26 -2.48 1.37
N ASN A 73 8.94 -3.28 0.35
CA ASN A 73 9.89 -4.23 -0.23
C ASN A 73 11.11 -3.53 -0.82
N ASN A 74 10.92 -2.42 -1.52
CA ASN A 74 12.02 -1.64 -2.07
C ASN A 74 12.87 -1.00 -0.96
N ILE A 75 12.24 -0.48 0.10
CA ILE A 75 12.94 0.02 1.29
C ILE A 75 13.79 -1.09 1.93
N TYR A 76 13.21 -2.28 2.12
CA TYR A 76 13.96 -3.43 2.64
C TYR A 76 15.17 -3.76 1.77
N ALA A 77 15.02 -3.75 0.45
CA ALA A 77 16.10 -4.02 -0.48
C ALA A 77 17.28 -3.03 -0.32
N THR A 78 17.02 -1.76 0.07
CA THR A 78 18.09 -0.77 0.30
C THR A 78 18.88 -1.03 1.57
N VAL A 79 18.29 -1.62 2.60
CA VAL A 79 18.94 -1.94 3.88
C VAL A 79 19.43 -3.38 3.96
N LYS A 80 19.01 -4.24 3.04
CA LYS A 80 19.40 -5.65 2.98
C LYS A 80 20.91 -5.90 2.94
N PRO A 81 21.77 -5.04 2.36
CA PRO A 81 23.21 -5.22 2.44
C PRO A 81 23.77 -5.29 3.88
N LEU A 82 23.02 -4.84 4.90
CA LEU A 82 23.38 -5.03 6.33
C LEU A 82 23.42 -6.51 6.77
N GLU A 83 22.96 -7.46 5.93
CA GLU A 83 23.15 -8.91 6.15
C GLU A 83 24.56 -9.37 5.86
N GLN A 84 25.38 -8.56 5.18
CA GLN A 84 26.72 -8.93 4.74
C GLN A 84 27.75 -8.58 5.82
N ASP A 85 28.71 -9.49 6.02
CA ASP A 85 29.85 -9.21 6.92
C ASP A 85 30.61 -7.96 6.48
N GLY A 86 30.91 -7.08 7.43
CA GLY A 86 31.65 -5.84 7.19
C GLY A 86 30.79 -4.64 6.78
N ILE A 87 29.45 -4.79 6.73
CA ILE A 87 28.52 -3.67 6.57
C ILE A 87 27.72 -3.53 7.86
N ASP A 88 28.09 -2.54 8.68
CA ASP A 88 27.52 -2.38 10.02
C ASP A 88 26.35 -1.38 10.07
N GLU A 89 26.34 -0.42 9.14
CA GLU A 89 25.43 0.72 9.21
C GLU A 89 24.93 1.15 7.82
N PHE A 90 23.64 1.49 7.75
CA PHE A 90 23.03 2.23 6.65
C PHE A 90 22.55 3.58 7.18
N SER A 91 22.93 4.68 6.53
CA SER A 91 22.49 6.03 6.92
C SER A 91 21.93 6.82 5.76
N ILE A 92 20.88 7.58 6.04
CA ILE A 92 20.40 8.65 5.15
C ILE A 92 20.97 9.96 5.68
N ILE A 93 21.66 10.69 4.81
CA ILE A 93 22.35 11.93 5.16
C ILE A 93 21.84 13.05 4.25
N ASP A 94 21.53 14.21 4.84
CA ASP A 94 21.20 15.45 4.13
C ASP A 94 22.05 16.60 4.73
N ASP A 95 22.69 17.37 3.87
CA ASP A 95 23.58 18.48 4.28
C ASP A 95 24.52 18.13 5.45
N ASN A 96 25.20 16.97 5.38
CA ASN A 96 26.07 16.42 6.43
C ASN A 96 25.35 16.07 7.75
N GLN A 97 24.03 16.13 7.82
CA GLN A 97 23.26 15.67 8.98
C GLN A 97 22.70 14.27 8.72
N ARG A 98 22.90 13.39 9.70
CA ARG A 98 22.30 12.06 9.67
C ARG A 98 20.82 12.17 10.01
N ILE A 99 19.96 11.89 9.03
CA ILE A 99 18.50 11.91 9.19
C ILE A 99 18.02 10.62 9.87
N VAL A 100 18.56 9.49 9.45
CA VAL A 100 18.28 8.19 10.05
C VAL A 100 19.51 7.29 9.90
N THR A 101 19.74 6.46 10.91
CA THR A 101 20.76 5.42 10.91
C THR A 101 20.11 4.10 11.30
N ILE A 102 20.48 3.03 10.61
CA ILE A 102 19.98 1.66 10.79
C ILE A 102 21.19 0.76 10.93
N ASP A 103 21.27 -0.01 11.98
CA ASP A 103 22.27 -1.05 12.17
C ASP A 103 21.75 -2.44 11.79
N SER A 104 22.67 -3.41 11.73
CA SER A 104 22.35 -4.80 11.35
C SER A 104 21.32 -5.43 12.29
N GLY A 105 21.30 -5.07 13.59
CA GLY A 105 20.32 -5.58 14.56
C GLY A 105 18.89 -5.09 14.31
N GLU A 106 18.73 -3.99 13.57
CA GLU A 106 17.44 -3.37 13.28
C GLU A 106 16.85 -3.82 11.93
N LEU A 107 17.63 -4.55 11.13
CA LEU A 107 17.24 -5.00 9.79
C LEU A 107 15.92 -5.78 9.78
N SER A 108 15.67 -6.60 10.79
CA SER A 108 14.44 -7.38 10.92
C SER A 108 13.17 -6.52 10.96
N SER A 109 13.28 -5.28 11.44
CA SER A 109 12.18 -4.31 11.47
C SER A 109 11.75 -3.84 10.08
N PHE A 110 12.65 -3.94 9.11
CA PHE A 110 12.44 -3.53 7.72
C PHE A 110 11.95 -4.67 6.84
N ALA A 111 12.11 -5.93 7.28
CA ALA A 111 11.58 -7.07 6.57
C ALA A 111 10.06 -6.85 6.33
N PRO A 112 9.57 -7.08 5.12
CA PRO A 112 8.15 -6.92 4.82
C PRO A 112 7.37 -8.06 5.50
N ASN A 113 7.19 -7.94 6.80
CA ASN A 113 6.20 -8.72 7.52
C ASN A 113 4.86 -8.36 6.88
N ASN A 114 3.98 -9.33 6.74
CA ASN A 114 2.65 -9.17 6.15
C ASN A 114 2.06 -7.84 6.61
N ILE A 115 2.31 -6.80 5.81
CA ILE A 115 1.53 -5.59 5.95
C ILE A 115 0.15 -6.07 5.59
N SER A 116 -0.64 -6.40 6.61
CA SER A 116 -2.07 -6.42 6.43
C SER A 116 -2.41 -4.98 6.05
N THR A 117 -2.38 -4.72 4.74
CA THR A 117 -3.05 -3.57 4.20
C THR A 117 -4.43 -3.67 4.81
N PRO A 118 -4.89 -2.73 5.67
CA PRO A 118 -6.31 -2.62 5.85
C PRO A 118 -6.80 -2.42 4.43
N LEU A 119 -7.37 -3.45 3.84
CA LEU A 119 -8.14 -3.31 2.64
C LEU A 119 -9.07 -2.17 2.98
N ASN A 120 -8.90 -1.02 2.36
CA ASN A 120 -9.98 -0.07 2.28
C ASN A 120 -11.06 -0.83 1.53
N GLU A 121 -11.86 -1.57 2.27
CA GLU A 121 -13.08 -2.16 1.77
C GLU A 121 -14.02 -0.99 1.48
N ASN A 122 -13.78 -0.35 0.35
CA ASN A 122 -14.75 0.51 -0.27
C ASN A 122 -15.75 -0.41 -0.95
N THR A 123 -16.82 -0.69 -0.27
CA THR A 123 -17.98 -1.30 -0.88
C THR A 123 -18.72 -0.20 -1.64
N GLN A 124 -18.74 -0.29 -2.95
CA GLN A 124 -19.52 0.59 -3.81
C GLN A 124 -20.38 -0.25 -4.74
N GLU A 125 -21.61 0.18 -4.95
CA GLU A 125 -22.43 -0.41 -6.01
C GLU A 125 -21.96 0.12 -7.36
N THR A 126 -21.64 -0.77 -8.29
CA THR A 126 -21.21 -0.40 -9.63
C THR A 126 -21.75 -1.38 -10.67
N ILE A 127 -21.68 -0.98 -11.92
CA ILE A 127 -22.03 -1.84 -13.06
C ILE A 127 -20.73 -2.24 -13.74
N LEU A 128 -20.51 -3.54 -13.85
CA LEU A 128 -19.35 -4.11 -14.52
C LEU A 128 -19.79 -4.85 -15.79
N ILE A 129 -19.08 -4.61 -16.88
CA ILE A 129 -19.28 -5.32 -18.16
C ILE A 129 -18.30 -6.48 -18.21
N ILE A 130 -18.76 -7.67 -18.49
CA ILE A 130 -17.93 -8.87 -18.59
C ILE A 130 -17.08 -8.81 -19.86
N GLU A 131 -15.75 -8.82 -19.71
CA GLU A 131 -14.80 -8.91 -20.83
C GLU A 131 -14.33 -10.34 -21.08
N SER A 132 -14.06 -11.09 -20.01
CA SER A 132 -13.72 -12.50 -20.11
C SER A 132 -14.18 -13.29 -18.90
N LEU A 133 -14.53 -14.54 -19.15
CA LEU A 133 -15.10 -15.48 -18.21
C LEU A 133 -14.10 -16.59 -17.90
N THR A 134 -14.12 -17.08 -16.67
CA THR A 134 -13.46 -18.31 -16.29
C THR A 134 -14.36 -19.08 -15.34
N PHE A 135 -14.64 -20.36 -15.66
CA PHE A 135 -15.45 -21.25 -14.83
C PHE A 135 -14.60 -22.07 -13.85
N LYS A 136 -13.31 -21.77 -13.78
CA LYS A 136 -12.42 -22.42 -12.83
C LYS A 136 -12.53 -21.72 -11.48
N GLU A 137 -12.77 -22.48 -10.43
CA GLU A 137 -12.90 -21.97 -9.07
C GLU A 137 -11.73 -21.05 -8.68
N LYS A 138 -12.06 -19.96 -7.99
CA LYS A 138 -11.10 -18.95 -7.50
C LYS A 138 -10.30 -18.21 -8.58
N ASN A 139 -10.60 -18.41 -9.85
CA ASN A 139 -9.97 -17.62 -10.90
C ASN A 139 -10.64 -16.24 -11.03
N LYS A 140 -9.82 -15.26 -11.42
CA LYS A 140 -10.29 -13.90 -11.66
C LYS A 140 -10.94 -13.78 -13.03
N TRP A 141 -12.13 -13.18 -13.07
CA TRP A 141 -12.79 -12.73 -14.30
C TRP A 141 -12.27 -11.35 -14.68
N SER A 142 -12.32 -10.99 -15.96
CA SER A 142 -12.02 -9.63 -16.41
C SER A 142 -13.32 -8.87 -16.66
N PHE A 143 -13.37 -7.67 -16.15
CA PHE A 143 -14.50 -6.77 -16.26
C PHE A 143 -14.03 -5.40 -16.74
N TYR A 144 -14.95 -4.65 -17.35
CA TYR A 144 -14.77 -3.24 -17.67
C TYR A 144 -15.70 -2.40 -16.79
N ASP A 145 -15.15 -1.41 -16.09
CA ASP A 145 -15.88 -0.56 -15.13
C ASP A 145 -16.40 0.76 -15.76
N GLY A 146 -16.24 0.92 -17.06
CA GLY A 146 -16.52 2.16 -17.80
C GLY A 146 -15.29 3.03 -18.05
N ASN A 147 -14.16 2.76 -17.38
CA ASN A 147 -12.92 3.50 -17.50
C ASN A 147 -11.71 2.59 -17.80
N SER A 148 -11.63 1.44 -17.14
CA SER A 148 -10.52 0.50 -17.24
C SER A 148 -10.95 -0.95 -17.10
N SER A 149 -10.08 -1.87 -17.58
CA SER A 149 -10.25 -3.30 -17.35
C SER A 149 -9.74 -3.68 -15.97
N ILE A 150 -10.56 -4.35 -15.19
CA ILE A 150 -10.24 -4.85 -13.86
C ILE A 150 -10.34 -6.37 -13.80
N LYS A 151 -9.55 -7.00 -12.91
CA LYS A 151 -9.65 -8.43 -12.63
C LYS A 151 -10.18 -8.64 -11.22
N ALA A 152 -11.34 -9.28 -11.10
CA ALA A 152 -11.99 -9.53 -9.82
C ALA A 152 -12.43 -10.99 -9.68
N ILE A 153 -12.61 -11.43 -8.44
CA ILE A 153 -13.19 -12.73 -8.09
C ILE A 153 -14.65 -12.49 -7.71
N ILE A 154 -15.55 -13.31 -8.23
CA ILE A 154 -16.96 -13.31 -7.82
C ILE A 154 -17.07 -14.13 -6.53
N LEU A 155 -17.57 -13.49 -5.47
CA LEU A 155 -17.80 -14.14 -4.17
C LEU A 155 -19.25 -14.51 -3.93
N ASP A 156 -20.19 -14.09 -4.79
CA ASP A 156 -21.61 -14.44 -4.71
C ASP A 156 -21.84 -15.90 -5.10
N GLU A 157 -21.88 -16.77 -4.09
CA GLU A 157 -22.11 -18.21 -4.27
C GLU A 157 -23.48 -18.52 -4.92
N TYR A 158 -24.49 -17.69 -4.62
CA TYR A 158 -25.82 -17.86 -5.23
C TYR A 158 -25.77 -17.56 -6.73
N PHE A 159 -25.08 -16.52 -7.12
CA PHE A 159 -24.87 -16.19 -8.52
C PHE A 159 -24.09 -17.31 -9.24
N LEU A 160 -22.99 -17.78 -8.65
CA LEU A 160 -22.19 -18.88 -9.19
C LEU A 160 -23.02 -20.16 -9.35
N SER A 161 -23.83 -20.52 -8.34
CA SER A 161 -24.70 -21.70 -8.41
C SER A 161 -25.74 -21.64 -9.52
N LYS A 162 -26.21 -20.43 -9.90
CA LYS A 162 -27.12 -20.26 -11.06
C LYS A 162 -26.42 -20.54 -12.38
N ILE A 163 -25.14 -20.14 -12.48
CA ILE A 163 -24.33 -20.42 -13.68
C ILE A 163 -24.11 -21.92 -13.81
N ASP A 164 -23.75 -22.60 -12.71
CA ASP A 164 -23.58 -24.05 -12.70
C ASP A 164 -24.88 -24.81 -13.10
N LYS A 165 -26.02 -24.23 -12.75
CA LYS A 165 -27.37 -24.75 -13.15
C LYS A 165 -27.80 -24.34 -14.57
N GLY A 166 -26.87 -23.76 -15.35
CA GLY A 166 -27.09 -23.46 -16.76
C GLY A 166 -27.61 -22.04 -17.06
N LYS A 167 -27.55 -21.11 -16.12
CA LYS A 167 -27.79 -19.70 -16.45
C LYS A 167 -26.77 -19.25 -17.48
N ARG A 168 -27.24 -18.80 -18.63
CA ARG A 168 -26.35 -18.27 -19.68
C ARG A 168 -25.78 -16.92 -19.29
N ILE A 169 -24.50 -16.79 -19.47
CA ILE A 169 -23.70 -15.57 -19.29
C ILE A 169 -22.70 -15.49 -20.45
N ALA A 170 -22.50 -14.27 -20.96
CA ALA A 170 -21.64 -14.03 -22.11
C ALA A 170 -20.75 -12.80 -21.89
N LYS A 171 -19.69 -12.70 -22.68
CA LYS A 171 -18.94 -11.46 -22.84
C LYS A 171 -19.87 -10.35 -23.29
N GLY A 172 -19.79 -9.18 -22.64
CA GLY A 172 -20.63 -8.02 -22.87
C GLY A 172 -21.85 -7.94 -21.96
N ASP A 173 -22.17 -8.99 -21.18
CA ASP A 173 -23.24 -8.91 -20.18
C ASP A 173 -22.86 -7.98 -19.04
N TRP A 174 -23.86 -7.37 -18.42
CA TRP A 174 -23.71 -6.41 -17.32
C TRP A 174 -24.01 -7.09 -15.99
N LEU A 175 -23.15 -6.82 -15.02
CA LEU A 175 -23.35 -7.21 -13.63
C LEU A 175 -23.45 -5.96 -12.78
N LYS A 176 -24.53 -5.85 -11.98
CA LYS A 176 -24.59 -4.91 -10.87
C LYS A 176 -23.97 -5.61 -9.67
N VAL A 177 -22.94 -5.00 -9.13
CA VAL A 177 -22.14 -5.54 -8.01
C VAL A 177 -22.01 -4.50 -6.92
#